data_5db91b10d7fbd2ada2e4dd10bb0eac65
#
_entry.id   5db91b10d7fbd2ada2e4dd10bb0eac65
#
_cell.length_a   1.000
_cell.length_b   1.000
_cell.length_c   1.000
_cell.angle_alpha   90.00
_cell.angle_beta   90.00
_cell.angle_gamma   90.00
#
_symmetry.space_group_name_H-M   'P 1'
#
loop_
_entity.id
_entity.type
_entity.pdbx_description
1 polymer ?
#
loop_
_entity_poly.entity_id
_entity_poly.type
_entity_poly.pdbx_seq_one_letter_code
_entity_poly.pdbx_strand_id
1 'polypeptide(L)'
;TGSQELSVRIHEFGGGVSQLIGTGGRDLSEKIGGLMMLDAIDMLEADDATRVIALISKPPAPAVAEKVLARARVCRKPVVVCFLGSNEPPADEDGLQFARGTKEAALKAVLLTGIKKDDLDLHPLNWPLIEEVRARLTPQQKYIRGLFCGGTLCDEAMFAALEKFDDVYSNIQPDPARRLKDISVSQAHTFLDFGDDDFTNGKPHPMIDPTNRISRLLQEARDPQVGVIVMDFVLGFGAHDDPVGVMIEAIKEAQAIAKADNRPLEILGYVLGTDQDPQSLAQQCQLLTDAGVIWASSSTNTGLLAREFVCKGERA
;
A
#
# COMPACT_ATOMS: atom_id res chain seq x y z
N THR A 1 -6.34 6.17 -0.78
CA THR A 1 -5.56 5.30 -1.71
C THR A 1 -6.09 3.86 -1.80
N GLY A 2 -6.65 3.27 -0.73
CA GLY A 2 -7.13 1.87 -0.80
C GLY A 2 -8.17 1.60 -1.88
N SER A 3 -9.16 2.46 -2.01
CA SER A 3 -10.15 2.34 -3.08
C SER A 3 -9.56 2.60 -4.47
N GLN A 4 -8.57 3.47 -4.59
CA GLN A 4 -7.83 3.69 -5.83
C GLN A 4 -7.04 2.43 -6.23
N GLU A 5 -6.27 1.84 -5.29
CA GLU A 5 -5.55 0.58 -5.53
C GLU A 5 -6.50 -0.53 -5.96
N LEU A 6 -7.60 -0.70 -5.25
CA LEU A 6 -8.62 -1.69 -5.60
C LEU A 6 -9.16 -1.46 -7.02
N SER A 7 -9.46 -0.22 -7.39
CA SER A 7 -9.97 0.14 -8.72
C SER A 7 -8.94 -0.16 -9.82
N VAL A 8 -7.68 0.18 -9.58
CA VAL A 8 -6.57 -0.09 -10.53
C VAL A 8 -6.40 -1.60 -10.72
N ARG A 9 -6.42 -2.38 -9.64
CA ARG A 9 -6.31 -3.85 -9.75
C ARG A 9 -7.53 -4.48 -10.43
N ILE A 10 -8.74 -4.00 -10.16
CA ILE A 10 -9.95 -4.43 -10.88
C ILE A 10 -9.81 -4.17 -12.37
N HIS A 11 -9.33 -2.98 -12.77
CA HIS A 11 -9.09 -2.63 -14.18
C HIS A 11 -8.04 -3.56 -14.80
N GLU A 12 -6.91 -3.77 -14.15
CA GLU A 12 -5.85 -4.67 -14.62
C GLU A 12 -6.35 -6.11 -14.82
N PHE A 13 -7.21 -6.59 -13.94
CA PHE A 13 -7.84 -7.90 -14.07
C PHE A 13 -8.97 -7.95 -15.12
N GLY A 14 -9.22 -6.85 -15.84
CA GLY A 14 -10.21 -6.74 -16.90
C GLY A 14 -11.63 -6.52 -16.42
N GLY A 15 -11.81 -6.15 -15.17
CA GLY A 15 -13.07 -5.70 -14.61
C GLY A 15 -13.29 -4.19 -14.78
N GLY A 16 -14.38 -3.69 -14.19
CA GLY A 16 -14.73 -2.27 -14.15
C GLY A 16 -15.39 -1.91 -12.83
N VAL A 17 -15.33 -0.63 -12.48
CA VAL A 17 -15.93 -0.07 -11.26
C VAL A 17 -17.14 0.77 -11.66
N SER A 18 -18.33 0.39 -11.17
CA SER A 18 -19.58 1.14 -11.38
C SER A 18 -19.63 2.40 -10.54
N GLN A 19 -19.30 2.26 -9.24
CA GLN A 19 -19.32 3.33 -8.26
C GLN A 19 -18.11 3.17 -7.31
N LEU A 20 -17.57 4.29 -6.83
CA LEU A 20 -16.54 4.32 -5.80
C LEU A 20 -16.95 5.32 -4.73
N ILE A 21 -17.18 4.82 -3.51
CA ILE A 21 -17.65 5.64 -2.38
C ILE A 21 -16.57 5.68 -1.31
N GLY A 22 -16.00 6.87 -1.09
CA GLY A 22 -15.07 7.11 0.01
C GLY A 22 -15.80 7.44 1.30
N THR A 23 -15.68 6.59 2.31
CA THR A 23 -16.37 6.76 3.60
C THR A 23 -15.56 7.58 4.61
N GLY A 24 -14.28 7.82 4.32
CA GLY A 24 -13.35 8.53 5.21
C GLY A 24 -12.66 7.61 6.22
N GLY A 25 -11.39 7.92 6.52
CA GLY A 25 -10.50 7.08 7.34
C GLY A 25 -10.93 6.90 8.80
N ARG A 26 -11.93 7.64 9.29
CA ARG A 26 -12.44 7.56 10.67
C ARG A 26 -13.80 6.87 10.78
N ASP A 27 -14.45 6.56 9.66
CA ASP A 27 -15.82 6.03 9.67
C ASP A 27 -15.94 4.72 10.48
N LEU A 28 -15.00 3.80 10.30
CA LEU A 28 -15.00 2.51 11.01
C LEU A 28 -14.39 2.56 12.43
N SER A 29 -14.19 3.77 12.98
CA SER A 29 -13.85 3.93 14.40
C SER A 29 -15.06 3.64 15.30
N GLU A 30 -14.80 3.26 16.56
CA GLU A 30 -15.85 3.04 17.54
C GLU A 30 -16.75 4.27 17.73
N LYS A 31 -16.15 5.47 17.66
CA LYS A 31 -16.85 6.75 17.84
C LYS A 31 -17.87 7.03 16.74
N ILE A 32 -17.57 6.68 15.49
CA ILE A 32 -18.46 6.93 14.33
C ILE A 32 -19.37 5.74 14.06
N GLY A 33 -18.86 4.51 14.22
CA GLY A 33 -19.68 3.31 14.18
C GLY A 33 -20.05 2.81 12.79
N GLY A 34 -19.32 3.22 11.74
CA GLY A 34 -19.47 2.71 10.37
C GLY A 34 -20.71 3.25 9.65
N LEU A 35 -21.17 4.45 9.98
CA LEU A 35 -22.40 5.03 9.41
C LEU A 35 -22.33 5.13 7.89
N MET A 36 -21.28 5.74 7.36
CA MET A 36 -21.09 5.90 5.91
C MET A 36 -20.87 4.58 5.18
N MET A 37 -20.16 3.65 5.81
CA MET A 37 -19.94 2.33 5.22
C MET A 37 -21.25 1.55 5.07
N LEU A 38 -22.12 1.59 6.08
CA LEU A 38 -23.43 0.94 6.04
C LEU A 38 -24.33 1.57 4.98
N ASP A 39 -24.40 2.90 4.92
CA ASP A 39 -25.17 3.61 3.90
C ASP A 39 -24.62 3.31 2.50
N ALA A 40 -23.29 3.25 2.34
CA ALA A 40 -22.66 2.91 1.06
C ALA A 40 -23.01 1.48 0.61
N ILE A 41 -23.06 0.51 1.53
CA ILE A 41 -23.50 -0.86 1.21
C ILE A 41 -24.95 -0.84 0.71
N ASP A 42 -25.84 -0.12 1.38
CA ASP A 42 -27.26 -0.01 0.97
C ASP A 42 -27.40 0.64 -0.41
N MET A 43 -26.64 1.72 -0.68
CA MET A 43 -26.62 2.40 -1.97
C MET A 43 -26.12 1.47 -3.10
N LEU A 44 -25.01 0.75 -2.88
CA LEU A 44 -24.43 -0.17 -3.86
C LEU A 44 -25.31 -1.42 -4.08
N GLU A 45 -26.01 -1.88 -3.05
CA GLU A 45 -26.97 -2.98 -3.19
C GLU A 45 -28.17 -2.55 -4.05
N ALA A 46 -28.61 -1.30 -3.94
CA ALA A 46 -29.71 -0.77 -4.73
C ALA A 46 -29.31 -0.38 -6.19
N ASP A 47 -28.04 -0.19 -6.48
CA ASP A 47 -27.55 0.24 -7.78
C ASP A 47 -27.53 -0.93 -8.80
N ASP A 48 -28.37 -0.91 -9.81
CA ASP A 48 -28.47 -1.97 -10.85
C ASP A 48 -27.15 -2.15 -11.64
N ALA A 49 -26.30 -1.14 -11.74
CA ALA A 49 -25.00 -1.24 -12.42
C ALA A 49 -23.95 -1.99 -11.58
N THR A 50 -24.13 -2.07 -10.26
CA THR A 50 -23.22 -2.76 -9.34
C THR A 50 -23.59 -4.24 -9.25
N ARG A 51 -22.66 -5.12 -9.61
CA ARG A 51 -22.84 -6.59 -9.54
C ARG A 51 -22.20 -7.21 -8.30
N VAL A 52 -21.09 -6.64 -7.83
CA VAL A 52 -20.31 -7.09 -6.66
C VAL A 52 -19.97 -5.88 -5.83
N ILE A 53 -20.04 -5.99 -4.51
CA ILE A 53 -19.65 -4.93 -3.57
C ILE A 53 -18.28 -5.29 -2.99
N ALA A 54 -17.33 -4.39 -3.05
CA ALA A 54 -16.01 -4.57 -2.43
C ALA A 54 -15.80 -3.54 -1.33
N LEU A 55 -15.53 -4.03 -0.12
CA LEU A 55 -15.27 -3.22 1.07
C LEU A 55 -13.79 -3.26 1.39
N ILE A 56 -13.14 -2.10 1.38
CA ILE A 56 -11.73 -1.99 1.79
C ILE A 56 -11.57 -0.96 2.90
N SER A 57 -10.81 -1.32 3.94
CA SER A 57 -10.55 -0.43 5.06
C SER A 57 -9.22 -0.77 5.74
N LYS A 58 -8.65 0.23 6.42
CA LYS A 58 -7.73 0.03 7.54
C LYS A 58 -8.43 -0.81 8.62
N PRO A 59 -7.71 -1.36 9.63
CA PRO A 59 -8.33 -2.16 10.67
C PRO A 59 -9.51 -1.43 11.33
N PRO A 60 -10.75 -1.95 11.23
CA PRO A 60 -11.90 -1.34 11.88
C PRO A 60 -11.92 -1.63 13.38
N ALA A 61 -12.65 -0.83 14.16
CA ALA A 61 -12.97 -1.20 15.53
C ALA A 61 -13.76 -2.52 15.55
N PRO A 62 -13.47 -3.48 16.44
CA PRO A 62 -14.06 -4.83 16.41
C PRO A 62 -15.58 -4.86 16.36
N ALA A 63 -16.27 -4.09 17.22
CA ALA A 63 -17.72 -4.02 17.23
C ALA A 63 -18.30 -3.41 15.92
N VAL A 64 -17.57 -2.49 15.29
CA VAL A 64 -17.97 -1.89 14.01
C VAL A 64 -17.75 -2.87 12.86
N ALA A 65 -16.65 -3.63 12.90
CA ALA A 65 -16.40 -4.70 11.93
C ALA A 65 -17.56 -5.72 11.93
N GLU A 66 -17.97 -6.20 13.13
CA GLU A 66 -19.08 -7.14 13.25
C GLU A 66 -20.38 -6.57 12.69
N LYS A 67 -20.68 -5.29 12.95
CA LYS A 67 -21.87 -4.61 12.43
C LYS A 67 -21.86 -4.53 10.91
N VAL A 68 -20.72 -4.17 10.32
CA VAL A 68 -20.55 -4.11 8.85
C VAL A 68 -20.67 -5.51 8.23
N LEU A 69 -20.03 -6.52 8.83
CA LEU A 69 -20.11 -7.90 8.35
C LEU A 69 -21.52 -8.47 8.47
N ALA A 70 -22.24 -8.16 9.55
CA ALA A 70 -23.65 -8.56 9.70
C ALA A 70 -24.51 -7.97 8.57
N ARG A 71 -24.27 -6.71 8.17
CA ARG A 71 -24.96 -6.10 7.02
C ARG A 71 -24.53 -6.74 5.69
N ALA A 72 -23.25 -7.03 5.51
CA ALA A 72 -22.73 -7.66 4.32
C ALA A 72 -23.32 -9.07 4.08
N ARG A 73 -23.49 -9.86 5.14
CA ARG A 73 -24.09 -11.22 5.06
C ARG A 73 -25.52 -11.27 4.55
N VAL A 74 -26.27 -10.20 4.71
CA VAL A 74 -27.67 -10.15 4.24
C VAL A 74 -27.81 -9.46 2.90
N CYS A 75 -26.70 -9.07 2.26
CA CYS A 75 -26.71 -8.54 0.89
C CYS A 75 -27.15 -9.61 -0.11
N ARG A 76 -27.93 -9.21 -1.08
CA ARG A 76 -28.31 -10.06 -2.23
C ARG A 76 -27.19 -10.16 -3.26
N LYS A 77 -26.31 -9.16 -3.31
CA LYS A 77 -25.12 -9.12 -4.16
C LYS A 77 -23.93 -9.73 -3.42
N PRO A 78 -23.03 -10.42 -4.10
CA PRO A 78 -21.81 -10.89 -3.51
C PRO A 78 -20.99 -9.72 -2.92
N VAL A 79 -20.38 -9.95 -1.77
CA VAL A 79 -19.54 -8.96 -1.08
C VAL A 79 -18.13 -9.52 -0.90
N VAL A 80 -17.11 -8.72 -1.20
CA VAL A 80 -15.72 -9.01 -0.87
C VAL A 80 -15.25 -8.03 0.18
N VAL A 81 -14.68 -8.53 1.28
CA VAL A 81 -14.21 -7.73 2.42
C VAL A 81 -12.70 -7.83 2.54
N CYS A 82 -12.04 -6.69 2.56
CA CYS A 82 -10.61 -6.55 2.84
C CYS A 82 -10.41 -5.57 3.98
N PHE A 83 -10.37 -6.07 5.20
CA PHE A 83 -9.94 -5.30 6.36
C PHE A 83 -8.46 -5.57 6.59
N LEU A 84 -7.61 -4.61 6.22
CA LEU A 84 -6.16 -4.74 6.30
C LEU A 84 -5.70 -5.05 7.72
N GLY A 85 -4.56 -5.74 7.85
CA GLY A 85 -3.98 -6.08 9.15
C GLY A 85 -4.61 -7.28 9.85
N SER A 86 -5.57 -7.95 9.23
CA SER A 86 -6.06 -9.25 9.69
C SER A 86 -5.11 -10.34 9.18
N ASN A 87 -4.33 -10.93 10.08
CA ASN A 87 -3.41 -12.01 9.74
C ASN A 87 -4.14 -13.29 9.30
N GLU A 88 -5.33 -13.49 9.84
CA GLU A 88 -6.20 -14.63 9.53
C GLU A 88 -7.62 -14.10 9.28
N PRO A 89 -7.94 -13.70 8.05
CA PRO A 89 -9.30 -13.34 7.71
C PRO A 89 -10.23 -14.56 7.91
N PRO A 90 -11.51 -14.35 8.22
CA PRO A 90 -12.47 -15.44 8.28
C PRO A 90 -12.49 -16.27 6.99
N ALA A 91 -12.93 -17.52 7.09
CA ALA A 91 -13.19 -18.32 5.89
C ALA A 91 -14.30 -17.70 5.05
N ASP A 92 -14.22 -17.87 3.73
CA ASP A 92 -15.26 -17.43 2.82
C ASP A 92 -16.61 -18.10 3.17
N GLU A 93 -17.67 -17.29 3.16
CA GLU A 93 -19.07 -17.69 3.38
C GLU A 93 -19.86 -17.59 2.06
N ASP A 94 -21.05 -18.15 1.99
CA ASP A 94 -21.93 -17.98 0.83
C ASP A 94 -22.28 -16.50 0.63
N GLY A 95 -21.94 -15.97 -0.54
CA GLY A 95 -22.13 -14.55 -0.86
C GLY A 95 -21.18 -13.56 -0.18
N LEU A 96 -20.28 -14.00 0.71
CA LEU A 96 -19.33 -13.15 1.41
C LEU A 96 -17.91 -13.73 1.38
N GLN A 97 -16.99 -13.06 0.71
CA GLN A 97 -15.59 -13.48 0.62
C GLN A 97 -14.66 -12.52 1.35
N PHE A 98 -13.57 -13.05 1.89
CA PHE A 98 -12.58 -12.28 2.62
C PHE A 98 -11.24 -12.28 1.88
N ALA A 99 -10.52 -11.16 1.95
CA ALA A 99 -9.21 -11.01 1.33
C ALA A 99 -8.21 -10.42 2.33
N ARG A 100 -6.95 -10.86 2.23
CA ARG A 100 -5.85 -10.36 3.09
C ARG A 100 -5.31 -9.02 2.62
N GLY A 101 -5.37 -8.74 1.32
CA GLY A 101 -4.83 -7.54 0.71
C GLY A 101 -5.66 -7.07 -0.47
N THR A 102 -5.30 -5.88 -0.96
CA THR A 102 -6.03 -5.19 -2.02
C THR A 102 -6.07 -5.97 -3.33
N LYS A 103 -4.96 -6.60 -3.71
CA LYS A 103 -4.85 -7.37 -4.96
C LYS A 103 -5.75 -8.60 -4.95
N GLU A 104 -5.77 -9.35 -3.83
CA GLU A 104 -6.65 -10.50 -3.66
C GLU A 104 -8.13 -10.08 -3.68
N ALA A 105 -8.47 -8.96 -3.01
CA ALA A 105 -9.82 -8.42 -2.99
C ALA A 105 -10.30 -8.07 -4.40
N ALA A 106 -9.46 -7.41 -5.19
CA ALA A 106 -9.77 -7.07 -6.58
C ALA A 106 -9.99 -8.32 -7.43
N LEU A 107 -9.13 -9.32 -7.30
CA LEU A 107 -9.29 -10.58 -8.04
C LEU A 107 -10.59 -11.30 -7.69
N LYS A 108 -10.88 -11.48 -6.38
CA LYS A 108 -12.13 -12.09 -5.93
C LYS A 108 -13.35 -11.33 -6.47
N ALA A 109 -13.33 -10.00 -6.41
CA ALA A 109 -14.41 -9.17 -6.95
C ALA A 109 -14.60 -9.38 -8.46
N VAL A 110 -13.52 -9.43 -9.24
CA VAL A 110 -13.59 -9.66 -10.71
C VAL A 110 -14.11 -11.06 -11.01
N LEU A 111 -13.63 -12.09 -10.32
CA LEU A 111 -14.10 -13.48 -10.52
C LEU A 111 -15.60 -13.63 -10.24
N LEU A 112 -16.12 -12.96 -9.19
CA LEU A 112 -17.55 -12.95 -8.85
C LEU A 112 -18.42 -12.28 -9.92
N THR A 113 -17.85 -11.45 -10.80
CA THR A 113 -18.57 -10.92 -11.97
C THR A 113 -18.73 -11.93 -13.12
N GLY A 114 -18.11 -13.12 -13.00
CA GLY A 114 -18.10 -14.16 -14.05
C GLY A 114 -16.94 -14.05 -15.03
N ILE A 115 -16.04 -13.09 -14.87
CA ILE A 115 -14.79 -13.01 -15.65
C ILE A 115 -13.89 -14.15 -15.19
N LYS A 116 -13.45 -14.98 -16.14
CA LYS A 116 -12.51 -16.07 -15.87
C LYS A 116 -11.09 -15.56 -15.99
N LYS A 117 -10.25 -15.91 -15.03
CA LYS A 117 -8.81 -15.69 -15.07
C LYS A 117 -8.13 -17.01 -14.74
N ASP A 118 -7.35 -17.50 -15.70
CA ASP A 118 -6.52 -18.68 -15.50
C ASP A 118 -5.15 -18.24 -14.97
N ASP A 119 -4.56 -18.99 -14.05
CA ASP A 119 -3.19 -18.86 -13.56
C ASP A 119 -2.77 -17.43 -13.07
N LEU A 120 -3.53 -16.87 -12.14
CA LEU A 120 -3.09 -15.66 -11.46
C LEU A 120 -2.30 -16.02 -10.18
N ASP A 121 -0.99 -15.95 -10.28
CA ASP A 121 -0.16 -15.86 -9.08
C ASP A 121 -0.40 -14.50 -8.42
N LEU A 122 -1.13 -14.51 -7.32
CA LEU A 122 -1.50 -13.31 -6.58
C LEU A 122 -0.29 -12.54 -6.04
N HIS A 123 0.80 -13.27 -5.77
CA HIS A 123 1.97 -12.68 -5.11
C HIS A 123 3.27 -13.24 -5.69
N PRO A 124 3.51 -13.07 -7.02
CA PRO A 124 4.74 -13.56 -7.62
C PRO A 124 5.93 -12.82 -7.02
N LEU A 125 6.67 -13.48 -6.16
CA LEU A 125 7.95 -12.98 -5.66
C LEU A 125 9.04 -13.37 -6.65
N ASN A 126 9.75 -12.37 -7.16
CA ASN A 126 10.94 -12.59 -7.97
C ASN A 126 12.11 -12.99 -7.07
N TRP A 127 12.19 -14.28 -6.74
CA TRP A 127 13.24 -14.82 -5.89
C TRP A 127 14.66 -14.58 -6.42
N PRO A 128 14.97 -14.71 -7.72
CA PRO A 128 16.27 -14.32 -8.26
C PRO A 128 16.63 -12.86 -7.93
N LEU A 129 15.71 -11.93 -8.08
CA LEU A 129 15.91 -10.51 -7.73
C LEU A 129 16.14 -10.33 -6.21
N ILE A 130 15.36 -11.04 -5.39
CA ILE A 130 15.49 -10.99 -3.92
C ILE A 130 16.89 -11.44 -3.50
N GLU A 131 17.38 -12.57 -4.03
CA GLU A 131 18.70 -13.08 -3.73
C GLU A 131 19.81 -12.12 -4.23
N GLU A 132 19.65 -11.52 -5.40
CA GLU A 132 20.56 -10.52 -5.92
C GLU A 132 20.65 -9.29 -5.00
N VAL A 133 19.51 -8.76 -4.56
CA VAL A 133 19.46 -7.63 -3.63
C VAL A 133 20.11 -8.00 -2.29
N ARG A 134 19.75 -9.16 -1.72
CA ARG A 134 20.34 -9.64 -0.46
C ARG A 134 21.87 -9.77 -0.54
N ALA A 135 22.38 -10.23 -1.67
CA ALA A 135 23.82 -10.38 -1.89
C ALA A 135 24.57 -9.05 -1.95
N ARG A 136 23.90 -7.97 -2.38
CA ARG A 136 24.48 -6.61 -2.43
C ARG A 136 24.49 -5.93 -1.06
N LEU A 137 23.50 -6.19 -0.20
CA LEU A 137 23.38 -5.52 1.09
C LEU A 137 24.52 -5.90 2.04
N THR A 138 25.08 -4.89 2.71
CA THR A 138 26.06 -5.10 3.77
C THR A 138 25.41 -5.75 5.00
N PRO A 139 26.19 -6.38 5.91
CA PRO A 139 25.65 -6.97 7.15
C PRO A 139 24.94 -5.96 8.07
N GLN A 140 25.27 -4.67 7.98
CA GLN A 140 24.64 -3.60 8.77
C GLN A 140 23.29 -3.17 8.20
N GLN A 141 23.07 -3.33 6.91
CA GLN A 141 21.83 -2.94 6.23
C GLN A 141 20.74 -3.98 6.49
N LYS A 142 19.78 -3.63 7.33
CA LYS A 142 18.76 -4.55 7.83
C LYS A 142 17.37 -3.94 7.97
N TYR A 143 17.23 -2.60 7.82
CA TYR A 143 15.97 -1.93 8.07
C TYR A 143 15.29 -1.46 6.79
N ILE A 144 13.96 -1.48 6.82
CA ILE A 144 13.08 -0.90 5.81
C ILE A 144 12.74 0.53 6.22
N ARG A 145 12.71 1.45 5.24
CA ARG A 145 12.16 2.79 5.37
C ARG A 145 11.03 2.97 4.37
N GLY A 146 9.80 2.92 4.83
CA GLY A 146 8.62 3.22 4.02
C GLY A 146 8.31 4.70 4.04
N LEU A 147 8.29 5.36 2.88
CA LEU A 147 8.00 6.78 2.70
C LEU A 147 6.80 6.94 1.78
N PHE A 148 5.59 6.75 2.31
CA PHE A 148 4.36 6.66 1.54
C PHE A 148 3.57 7.98 1.50
N CYS A 149 2.96 8.27 0.37
CA CYS A 149 1.92 9.29 0.26
C CYS A 149 0.51 8.69 0.38
N GLY A 150 0.38 7.38 0.25
CA GLY A 150 -0.86 6.64 0.37
C GLY A 150 -0.95 5.83 1.66
N GLY A 151 -1.79 6.25 2.61
CA GLY A 151 -1.89 5.60 3.91
C GLY A 151 -2.26 4.11 3.85
N THR A 152 -3.15 3.71 2.94
CA THR A 152 -3.49 2.28 2.76
C THR A 152 -2.31 1.47 2.22
N LEU A 153 -1.51 2.07 1.32
CA LEU A 153 -0.32 1.42 0.76
C LEU A 153 0.78 1.28 1.85
N CYS A 154 0.89 2.30 2.71
CA CYS A 154 1.74 2.27 3.90
C CYS A 154 1.31 1.16 4.87
N ASP A 155 0.02 1.05 5.18
CA ASP A 155 -0.52 -0.01 6.04
C ASP A 155 -0.21 -1.40 5.47
N GLU A 156 -0.47 -1.62 4.18
CA GLU A 156 -0.25 -2.92 3.53
C GLU A 156 1.23 -3.33 3.59
N ALA A 157 2.14 -2.39 3.32
CA ALA A 157 3.58 -2.65 3.41
C ALA A 157 4.04 -2.88 4.86
N MET A 158 3.51 -2.11 5.81
CA MET A 158 3.79 -2.27 7.24
C MET A 158 3.31 -3.63 7.76
N PHE A 159 2.10 -4.06 7.41
CA PHE A 159 1.56 -5.36 7.82
C PHE A 159 2.35 -6.52 7.21
N ALA A 160 2.79 -6.41 5.96
CA ALA A 160 3.69 -7.39 5.35
C ALA A 160 5.02 -7.51 6.13
N ALA A 161 5.58 -6.41 6.63
CA ALA A 161 6.78 -6.44 7.46
C ALA A 161 6.52 -7.07 8.84
N LEU A 162 5.37 -6.79 9.46
CA LEU A 162 4.98 -7.36 10.76
C LEU A 162 4.83 -8.88 10.75
N GLU A 163 4.65 -9.52 9.59
CA GLU A 163 4.65 -10.99 9.49
C GLU A 163 6.03 -11.63 9.81
N LYS A 164 7.11 -10.85 9.75
CA LYS A 164 8.48 -11.35 9.93
C LYS A 164 9.30 -10.60 10.99
N PHE A 165 8.90 -9.36 11.32
CA PHE A 165 9.66 -8.49 12.21
C PHE A 165 8.79 -7.99 13.37
N ASP A 166 9.36 -7.97 14.57
CA ASP A 166 8.68 -7.45 15.76
C ASP A 166 8.91 -5.95 15.97
N ASP A 167 9.97 -5.39 15.40
CA ASP A 167 10.44 -4.02 15.61
C ASP A 167 10.01 -3.08 14.45
N VAL A 168 8.71 -3.08 14.14
CA VAL A 168 8.10 -2.27 13.08
C VAL A 168 7.35 -1.09 13.67
N TYR A 169 7.81 0.12 13.33
CA TYR A 169 7.30 1.39 13.83
C TYR A 169 6.63 2.22 12.72
N SER A 170 5.64 3.03 13.09
CA SER A 170 4.96 3.93 12.16
C SER A 170 4.27 5.07 12.91
N ASN A 171 4.03 6.20 12.21
CA ASN A 171 3.12 7.23 12.70
C ASN A 171 1.64 6.77 12.71
N ILE A 172 1.29 5.78 11.90
CA ILE A 172 -0.06 5.21 11.81
C ILE A 172 -0.20 3.83 12.47
N GLN A 173 0.82 3.36 13.20
CA GLN A 173 0.81 2.06 13.85
C GLN A 173 -0.38 1.93 14.84
N PRO A 174 -1.23 0.89 14.70
CA PRO A 174 -2.36 0.66 15.62
C PRO A 174 -1.91 0.37 17.05
N ASP A 175 -0.78 -0.35 17.22
CA ASP A 175 -0.19 -0.60 18.55
C ASP A 175 0.50 0.66 19.09
N PRO A 176 0.00 1.25 20.19
CA PRO A 176 0.61 2.45 20.76
C PRO A 176 2.07 2.27 21.20
N ALA A 177 2.50 1.04 21.51
CA ALA A 177 3.87 0.74 21.90
C ALA A 177 4.87 0.86 20.72
N ARG A 178 4.36 0.69 19.50
CA ARG A 178 5.11 0.75 18.24
C ARG A 178 4.82 2.02 17.44
N ARG A 179 3.91 2.87 17.91
CA ARG A 179 3.69 4.18 17.32
C ARG A 179 4.86 5.11 17.60
N LEU A 180 5.37 5.77 16.56
CA LEU A 180 6.47 6.73 16.71
C LEU A 180 6.05 7.89 17.62
N LYS A 181 6.87 8.19 18.64
CA LYS A 181 6.68 9.34 19.51
C LYS A 181 7.20 10.62 18.88
N ASP A 182 8.24 10.50 18.08
CA ASP A 182 8.81 11.56 17.26
C ASP A 182 8.89 11.07 15.82
N ILE A 183 8.04 11.61 14.97
CA ILE A 183 7.95 11.25 13.55
C ILE A 183 9.16 11.71 12.74
N SER A 184 10.01 12.58 13.28
CA SER A 184 11.25 13.02 12.63
C SER A 184 12.39 12.00 12.74
N VAL A 185 12.26 11.01 13.65
CA VAL A 185 13.28 10.01 13.93
C VAL A 185 12.78 8.62 13.62
N SER A 186 13.49 7.92 12.73
CA SER A 186 13.21 6.51 12.42
C SER A 186 13.76 5.56 13.48
N GLN A 187 13.06 4.47 13.72
CA GLN A 187 13.43 3.39 14.63
C GLN A 187 13.29 2.05 13.91
N ALA A 188 14.33 1.23 13.91
CA ALA A 188 14.30 -0.10 13.29
C ALA A 188 13.60 -0.10 11.91
N HIS A 189 12.60 -0.96 11.66
CA HIS A 189 11.76 -0.86 10.47
C HIS A 189 10.75 0.27 10.67
N THR A 190 10.78 1.29 9.80
CA THR A 190 9.91 2.47 9.95
C THR A 190 9.10 2.70 8.68
N PHE A 191 7.79 2.82 8.82
CA PHE A 191 6.85 3.12 7.75
C PHE A 191 6.12 4.43 8.07
N LEU A 192 6.20 5.41 7.16
CA LEU A 192 5.62 6.74 7.33
C LEU A 192 4.53 6.97 6.28
N ASP A 193 3.32 7.25 6.75
CA ASP A 193 2.25 7.82 5.95
C ASP A 193 2.36 9.35 6.01
N PHE A 194 2.91 9.94 4.95
CA PHE A 194 3.02 11.41 4.83
C PHE A 194 1.68 12.08 4.50
N GLY A 195 0.65 11.29 4.20
CA GLY A 195 -0.72 11.78 4.01
C GLY A 195 -1.50 11.92 5.31
N ASP A 196 -0.96 11.45 6.43
CA ASP A 196 -1.59 11.59 7.75
C ASP A 196 -1.54 13.03 8.27
N ASP A 197 -2.47 13.38 9.20
CA ASP A 197 -2.56 14.70 9.83
C ASP A 197 -1.23 15.15 10.46
N ASP A 198 -0.40 14.22 10.92
CA ASP A 198 0.93 14.49 11.48
C ASP A 198 1.85 15.26 10.49
N PHE A 199 1.67 15.08 9.19
CA PHE A 199 2.49 15.72 8.16
C PHE A 199 1.73 16.76 7.33
N THR A 200 0.40 16.67 7.24
CA THR A 200 -0.42 17.50 6.33
C THR A 200 -1.04 18.72 7.00
N ASN A 201 -0.92 18.85 8.32
CA ASN A 201 -1.49 20.01 9.03
C ASN A 201 -0.84 21.33 8.55
N GLY A 202 -1.63 22.13 7.82
CA GLY A 202 -1.20 23.39 7.21
C GLY A 202 -0.26 23.24 6.00
N LYS A 203 -0.16 22.05 5.41
CA LYS A 203 0.67 21.74 4.24
C LYS A 203 -0.13 21.00 3.18
N PRO A 204 0.25 21.09 1.90
CA PRO A 204 -0.34 20.27 0.85
C PRO A 204 -0.12 18.78 1.11
N HIS A 205 -1.04 17.97 0.57
CA HIS A 205 -0.89 16.51 0.60
C HIS A 205 0.35 16.07 -0.20
N PRO A 206 1.12 15.05 0.22
CA PRO A 206 2.34 14.60 -0.44
C PRO A 206 2.15 14.05 -1.87
N MET A 207 0.93 13.76 -2.29
CA MET A 207 0.60 13.47 -3.70
C MET A 207 0.72 14.71 -4.59
N ILE A 208 0.58 15.91 -4.02
CA ILE A 208 0.63 17.20 -4.74
C ILE A 208 2.02 17.83 -4.57
N ASP A 209 2.53 17.85 -3.32
CA ASP A 209 3.83 18.43 -2.98
C ASP A 209 4.70 17.40 -2.24
N PRO A 210 5.70 16.81 -2.89
CA PRO A 210 6.56 15.79 -2.31
C PRO A 210 7.69 16.33 -1.43
N THR A 211 7.78 17.63 -1.16
CA THR A 211 8.92 18.29 -0.47
C THR A 211 9.29 17.60 0.84
N ASN A 212 8.30 17.24 1.66
CA ASN A 212 8.56 16.55 2.93
C ASN A 212 9.14 15.14 2.70
N ARG A 213 8.66 14.43 1.68
CA ARG A 213 9.17 13.09 1.32
C ARG A 213 10.58 13.17 0.77
N ILE A 214 10.90 14.17 -0.05
CA ILE A 214 12.25 14.44 -0.56
C ILE A 214 13.22 14.64 0.61
N SER A 215 12.87 15.53 1.53
CA SER A 215 13.71 15.82 2.69
C SER A 215 13.97 14.55 3.53
N ARG A 216 12.92 13.74 3.73
CA ARG A 216 13.04 12.49 4.48
C ARG A 216 13.83 11.42 3.72
N LEU A 217 13.67 11.29 2.41
CA LEU A 217 14.46 10.38 1.57
C LEU A 217 15.97 10.64 1.75
N LEU A 218 16.39 11.91 1.68
CA LEU A 218 17.78 12.29 1.85
C LEU A 218 18.29 12.08 3.28
N GLN A 219 17.42 12.20 4.29
CA GLN A 219 17.74 11.90 5.67
C GLN A 219 17.99 10.39 5.86
N GLU A 220 17.07 9.54 5.39
CA GLU A 220 17.18 8.09 5.52
C GLU A 220 18.34 7.51 4.71
N ALA A 221 18.68 8.13 3.59
CA ALA A 221 19.84 7.74 2.78
C ALA A 221 21.17 7.86 3.54
N ARG A 222 21.26 8.63 4.61
CA ARG A 222 22.45 8.77 5.46
C ARG A 222 22.58 7.70 6.53
N ASP A 223 21.51 6.97 6.83
CA ASP A 223 21.52 5.92 7.84
C ASP A 223 22.17 4.63 7.26
N PRO A 224 23.32 4.18 7.78
CA PRO A 224 24.01 2.99 7.26
C PRO A 224 23.27 1.68 7.52
N GLN A 225 22.25 1.69 8.37
CA GLN A 225 21.46 0.50 8.68
C GLN A 225 20.28 0.29 7.71
N VAL A 226 19.99 1.28 6.86
CA VAL A 226 18.90 1.17 5.86
C VAL A 226 19.30 0.23 4.74
N GLY A 227 18.53 -0.84 4.57
CA GLY A 227 18.67 -1.81 3.49
C GLY A 227 17.85 -1.43 2.26
N VAL A 228 16.60 -0.98 2.47
CA VAL A 228 15.70 -0.59 1.40
C VAL A 228 14.85 0.61 1.80
N ILE A 229 14.68 1.56 0.88
CA ILE A 229 13.69 2.63 0.97
C ILE A 229 12.52 2.28 0.03
N VAL A 230 11.31 2.35 0.54
CA VAL A 230 10.09 2.01 -0.19
C VAL A 230 9.25 3.26 -0.39
N MET A 231 8.80 3.48 -1.62
CA MET A 231 8.03 4.68 -1.99
C MET A 231 6.88 4.32 -2.92
N ASP A 232 5.77 5.02 -2.77
CA ASP A 232 4.66 4.99 -3.71
C ASP A 232 4.57 6.30 -4.51
N PHE A 233 4.00 6.20 -5.70
CA PHE A 233 3.73 7.30 -6.61
C PHE A 233 2.31 7.14 -7.12
N VAL A 234 1.45 8.12 -6.87
CA VAL A 234 0.03 8.04 -7.22
C VAL A 234 -0.25 8.92 -8.43
N LEU A 235 -0.86 8.32 -9.47
CA LEU A 235 -1.33 9.01 -10.65
C LEU A 235 -2.77 9.47 -10.47
N GLY A 236 -3.23 10.34 -11.35
CA GLY A 236 -4.60 10.82 -11.40
C GLY A 236 -4.71 12.34 -11.37
N PHE A 237 -5.92 12.86 -11.56
CA PHE A 237 -6.18 14.31 -11.69
C PHE A 237 -5.92 15.11 -10.42
N GLY A 238 -5.93 14.48 -9.24
CA GLY A 238 -5.64 15.13 -7.96
C GLY A 238 -4.20 14.97 -7.48
N ALA A 239 -3.33 14.38 -8.30
CA ALA A 239 -1.93 14.17 -8.00
C ALA A 239 -1.04 15.20 -8.72
N HIS A 240 0.27 15.17 -8.44
CA HIS A 240 1.27 15.95 -9.17
C HIS A 240 1.28 15.56 -10.65
N ASP A 241 1.54 16.53 -11.54
CA ASP A 241 1.56 16.29 -12.99
C ASP A 241 2.67 15.30 -13.42
N ASP A 242 3.75 15.20 -12.66
CA ASP A 242 4.87 14.27 -12.87
C ASP A 242 5.35 13.72 -11.51
N PRO A 243 4.62 12.74 -10.92
CA PRO A 243 4.89 12.29 -9.54
C PRO A 243 6.24 11.61 -9.35
N VAL A 244 6.72 10.88 -10.35
CA VAL A 244 8.05 10.24 -10.32
C VAL A 244 9.12 11.24 -10.71
N GLY A 245 8.93 11.99 -11.80
CA GLY A 245 9.94 12.91 -12.32
C GLY A 245 10.39 13.95 -11.30
N VAL A 246 9.46 14.50 -10.50
CA VAL A 246 9.77 15.46 -9.44
C VAL A 246 10.67 14.88 -8.33
N MET A 247 10.70 13.54 -8.17
CA MET A 247 11.50 12.85 -7.15
C MET A 247 12.86 12.35 -7.68
N ILE A 248 13.08 12.29 -9.00
CA ILE A 248 14.24 11.63 -9.62
C ILE A 248 15.59 12.20 -9.14
N GLU A 249 15.72 13.51 -9.07
CA GLU A 249 16.97 14.13 -8.62
C GLU A 249 17.28 13.81 -7.15
N ALA A 250 16.25 13.79 -6.30
CA ALA A 250 16.40 13.38 -4.89
C ALA A 250 16.73 11.88 -4.76
N ILE A 251 16.17 11.03 -5.60
CA ILE A 251 16.50 9.59 -5.67
C ILE A 251 17.97 9.40 -6.04
N LYS A 252 18.44 10.08 -7.07
CA LYS A 252 19.86 10.03 -7.48
C LYS A 252 20.80 10.57 -6.39
N GLU A 253 20.41 11.66 -5.73
CA GLU A 253 21.17 12.21 -4.60
C GLU A 253 21.23 11.22 -3.43
N ALA A 254 20.13 10.58 -3.07
CA ALA A 254 20.06 9.56 -2.03
C ALA A 254 21.01 8.38 -2.34
N GLN A 255 21.00 7.90 -3.59
CA GLN A 255 21.91 6.85 -4.07
C GLN A 255 23.38 7.32 -4.03
N ALA A 256 23.67 8.57 -4.38
CA ALA A 256 25.01 9.13 -4.31
C ALA A 256 25.52 9.25 -2.88
N ILE A 257 24.67 9.64 -1.92
CA ILE A 257 24.99 9.67 -0.48
C ILE A 257 25.44 8.28 -0.01
N ALA A 258 24.66 7.25 -0.27
CA ALA A 258 24.99 5.89 0.13
C ALA A 258 26.26 5.38 -0.56
N LYS A 259 26.43 5.68 -1.85
CA LYS A 259 27.64 5.31 -2.61
C LYS A 259 28.91 5.96 -2.07
N ALA A 260 28.83 7.20 -1.56
CA ALA A 260 29.95 7.87 -0.93
C ALA A 260 30.42 7.15 0.35
N ASP A 261 29.49 6.44 1.04
CA ASP A 261 29.76 5.59 2.19
C ASP A 261 30.12 4.14 1.81
N ASN A 262 30.40 3.86 0.51
CA ASN A 262 30.70 2.53 -0.01
C ASN A 262 29.64 1.46 0.28
N ARG A 263 28.35 1.83 0.30
CA ARG A 263 27.22 0.91 0.48
C ARG A 263 26.19 1.08 -0.63
N PRO A 264 25.48 0.03 -1.00
CA PRO A 264 24.32 0.15 -1.88
C PRO A 264 23.17 0.83 -1.11
N LEU A 265 22.22 1.42 -1.84
CA LEU A 265 20.93 1.84 -1.33
C LEU A 265 19.87 1.30 -2.28
N GLU A 266 19.14 0.31 -1.83
CA GLU A 266 18.04 -0.21 -2.63
C GLU A 266 16.82 0.70 -2.46
N ILE A 267 16.23 1.09 -3.58
CA ILE A 267 14.98 1.85 -3.61
C ILE A 267 13.94 1.02 -4.34
N LEU A 268 12.80 0.79 -3.69
CA LEU A 268 11.67 0.07 -4.23
C LEU A 268 10.52 1.04 -4.42
N GLY A 269 10.05 1.18 -5.65
CA GLY A 269 8.95 2.06 -6.04
C GLY A 269 7.68 1.28 -6.36
N TYR A 270 6.53 1.92 -6.18
CA TYR A 270 5.25 1.46 -6.70
C TYR A 270 4.51 2.64 -7.34
N VAL A 271 4.06 2.48 -8.59
CA VAL A 271 3.25 3.49 -9.28
C VAL A 271 1.80 3.03 -9.29
N LEU A 272 0.97 3.70 -8.52
CA LEU A 272 -0.48 3.47 -8.48
C LEU A 272 -1.16 4.29 -9.57
N GLY A 273 -1.62 3.62 -10.60
CA GLY A 273 -2.32 4.24 -11.72
C GLY A 273 -2.64 3.24 -12.82
N THR A 274 -3.17 3.75 -13.91
CA THR A 274 -3.54 3.00 -15.11
C THR A 274 -2.94 3.64 -16.35
N ASP A 275 -3.04 2.96 -17.48
CA ASP A 275 -2.67 3.48 -18.81
C ASP A 275 -3.56 4.64 -19.28
N GLN A 276 -4.67 4.90 -18.59
CA GLN A 276 -5.62 5.98 -18.88
C GLN A 276 -5.33 7.26 -18.07
N ASP A 277 -4.42 7.21 -17.11
CA ASP A 277 -4.04 8.38 -16.33
C ASP A 277 -3.20 9.36 -17.16
N PRO A 278 -3.41 10.68 -16.99
CA PRO A 278 -2.75 11.71 -17.82
C PRO A 278 -1.22 11.72 -17.69
N GLN A 279 -0.68 11.24 -16.57
CA GLN A 279 0.76 11.20 -16.31
C GLN A 279 1.49 10.05 -17.04
N SER A 280 0.78 9.17 -17.75
CA SER A 280 1.33 8.01 -18.46
C SER A 280 2.06 7.02 -17.53
N LEU A 281 1.36 5.99 -17.09
CA LEU A 281 1.91 4.93 -16.21
C LEU A 281 3.24 4.37 -16.77
N ALA A 282 3.29 4.06 -18.07
CA ALA A 282 4.49 3.51 -18.70
C ALA A 282 5.69 4.47 -18.61
N GLN A 283 5.46 5.78 -18.79
CA GLN A 283 6.52 6.78 -18.68
C GLN A 283 7.02 6.91 -17.24
N GLN A 284 6.12 6.91 -16.26
CA GLN A 284 6.50 6.99 -14.84
C GLN A 284 7.29 5.75 -14.40
N CYS A 285 6.90 4.55 -14.81
CA CYS A 285 7.66 3.33 -14.57
C CYS A 285 9.04 3.35 -15.26
N GLN A 286 9.12 3.90 -16.47
CA GLN A 286 10.39 4.03 -17.19
C GLN A 286 11.36 4.97 -16.46
N LEU A 287 10.88 6.10 -15.92
CA LEU A 287 11.69 7.01 -15.12
C LEU A 287 12.30 6.32 -13.89
N LEU A 288 11.53 5.47 -13.20
CA LEU A 288 12.06 4.66 -12.09
C LEU A 288 13.14 3.70 -12.56
N THR A 289 12.90 3.00 -13.67
CA THR A 289 13.88 2.06 -14.26
C THR A 289 15.19 2.76 -14.63
N ASP A 290 15.09 3.91 -15.29
CA ASP A 290 16.25 4.71 -15.71
C ASP A 290 17.07 5.26 -14.53
N ALA A 291 16.40 5.48 -13.39
CA ALA A 291 17.03 5.87 -12.14
C ALA A 291 17.57 4.68 -11.32
N GLY A 292 17.48 3.44 -11.82
CA GLY A 292 17.94 2.24 -11.14
C GLY A 292 17.05 1.86 -9.94
N VAL A 293 15.81 2.30 -9.92
CA VAL A 293 14.82 1.95 -8.90
C VAL A 293 14.13 0.65 -9.30
N ILE A 294 14.08 -0.31 -8.40
CA ILE A 294 13.25 -1.50 -8.53
C ILE A 294 11.79 -1.08 -8.34
N TRP A 295 10.87 -1.51 -9.19
CA TRP A 295 9.47 -1.22 -9.00
C TRP A 295 8.62 -2.48 -8.95
N ALA A 296 7.60 -2.45 -8.09
CA ALA A 296 6.69 -3.55 -7.83
C ALA A 296 5.42 -3.43 -8.67
N SER A 297 4.77 -4.56 -8.94
CA SER A 297 3.56 -4.63 -9.77
C SER A 297 2.27 -4.28 -9.01
N SER A 298 2.30 -4.20 -7.69
CA SER A 298 1.15 -3.86 -6.84
C SER A 298 1.59 -3.40 -5.46
N SER A 299 0.69 -2.77 -4.72
CA SER A 299 0.91 -2.40 -3.31
C SER A 299 1.29 -3.61 -2.46
N THR A 300 0.54 -4.70 -2.55
CA THR A 300 0.82 -5.95 -1.82
C THR A 300 2.24 -6.47 -2.12
N ASN A 301 2.62 -6.53 -3.40
CA ASN A 301 3.96 -7.00 -3.79
C ASN A 301 5.07 -6.07 -3.29
N THR A 302 4.80 -4.77 -3.18
CA THR A 302 5.76 -3.79 -2.64
C THR A 302 6.15 -4.13 -1.21
N GLY A 303 5.17 -4.38 -0.35
CA GLY A 303 5.42 -4.77 1.04
C GLY A 303 6.18 -6.10 1.16
N LEU A 304 5.76 -7.10 0.39
CA LEU A 304 6.38 -8.43 0.38
C LEU A 304 7.83 -8.37 -0.11
N LEU A 305 8.12 -7.67 -1.20
CA LEU A 305 9.49 -7.52 -1.72
C LEU A 305 10.39 -6.78 -0.73
N ALA A 306 9.91 -5.66 -0.16
CA ALA A 306 10.68 -4.90 0.83
C ALA A 306 11.06 -5.76 2.04
N ARG A 307 10.10 -6.55 2.54
CA ARG A 307 10.33 -7.50 3.62
C ARG A 307 11.42 -8.52 3.27
N GLU A 308 11.29 -9.17 2.11
CA GLU A 308 12.23 -10.20 1.69
C GLU A 308 13.62 -9.64 1.37
N PHE A 309 13.77 -8.42 0.89
CA PHE A 309 15.09 -7.83 0.63
C PHE A 309 15.97 -7.77 1.88
N VAL A 310 15.40 -7.50 3.05
CA VAL A 310 16.16 -7.38 4.30
C VAL A 310 16.04 -8.59 5.22
N CYS A 311 15.16 -9.54 4.90
CA CYS A 311 14.99 -10.76 5.68
C CYS A 311 16.19 -11.69 5.47
N LYS A 312 16.98 -11.94 6.51
CA LYS A 312 18.12 -12.86 6.51
C LYS A 312 17.67 -14.22 7.07
N GLY A 313 16.83 -14.93 6.37
CA GLY A 313 16.34 -16.25 6.77
C GLY A 313 15.98 -17.13 5.58
N GLU A 314 15.73 -18.42 5.85
CA GLU A 314 15.30 -19.37 4.82
C GLU A 314 13.97 -18.93 4.18
N ARG A 315 13.76 -19.35 2.92
CA ARG A 315 12.48 -19.22 2.20
C ARG A 315 11.36 -19.81 3.07
N ALA A 316 10.35 -18.99 3.38
CA ALA A 316 9.14 -19.44 4.05
C ALA A 316 8.21 -20.16 3.07
#